data_69ec82ba158131f93b569a1f69cb889c
#
_entry.id   69ec82ba158131f93b569a1f69cb889c
#
_cell.length_a   1.000
_cell.length_b   1.000
_cell.length_c   1.000
_cell.angle_alpha   90.00
_cell.angle_beta   90.00
_cell.angle_gamma   90.00
#
_symmetry.space_group_name_H-M   'P 1'
#
loop_
_entity.id
_entity.type
_entity.pdbx_description
1 polymer ?
#
loop_
_entity_poly.entity_id
_entity_poly.type
_entity_poly.pdbx_seq_one_letter_code
_entity_poly.pdbx_strand_id
1 'polypeptide(L)'
;EVYMNTDVYHNLLRLASGIESVVVGKEEILDEIKNMSSSAKQAGNSGKILDKLFDSSIRIATDIRNSTGIGIGIKSIGDIAVNLAEEKVGNIGSKKILLIGTGETAAMVAKCLNKQNHGFDVASMSIERATSFSKTLGGNPVNFEDVIGFSKHDIVFVATTADYFIVTAKDMKKSMKKKKSGIMILDLSDPRAVELQVGMIPKIKALFRDEISELDDESGDRRKKASTVEEAISNEVPILEESMKQLKEGNIITAN
;
A
#
# COMPACT_ATOMS: atom_id res chain seq x y z
N GLU A 1 -16.87 6.49 -3.99
CA GLU A 1 -17.82 5.83 -4.91
C GLU A 1 -18.96 5.21 -4.13
N VAL A 2 -20.16 5.10 -4.74
CA VAL A 2 -21.35 4.48 -4.14
C VAL A 2 -21.76 3.30 -5.02
N TYR A 3 -21.83 2.12 -4.45
CA TYR A 3 -22.22 0.89 -5.12
C TYR A 3 -23.65 0.52 -4.73
N MET A 4 -24.43 -0.02 -5.66
CA MET A 4 -25.83 -0.39 -5.44
C MET A 4 -26.12 -1.78 -6.03
N ASN A 5 -27.10 -2.49 -5.44
CA ASN A 5 -27.55 -3.80 -5.90
C ASN A 5 -26.39 -4.82 -6.01
N THR A 6 -26.28 -5.51 -7.13
CA THR A 6 -25.27 -6.56 -7.41
C THR A 6 -23.85 -6.03 -7.34
N ASP A 7 -23.62 -4.75 -7.67
CA ASP A 7 -22.29 -4.13 -7.62
C ASP A 7 -21.71 -4.11 -6.20
N VAL A 8 -22.55 -4.08 -5.16
CA VAL A 8 -22.10 -4.16 -3.76
C VAL A 8 -21.35 -5.47 -3.50
N TYR A 9 -21.91 -6.59 -3.94
CA TYR A 9 -21.33 -7.91 -3.74
C TYR A 9 -20.04 -8.06 -4.55
N HIS A 10 -20.09 -7.64 -5.81
CA HIS A 10 -18.94 -7.71 -6.70
C HIS A 10 -17.75 -6.90 -6.16
N ASN A 11 -17.98 -5.63 -5.79
CA ASN A 11 -16.91 -4.79 -5.28
C ASN A 11 -16.38 -5.24 -3.92
N LEU A 12 -17.26 -5.74 -3.03
CA LEU A 12 -16.81 -6.28 -1.73
C LEU A 12 -15.91 -7.52 -1.93
N LEU A 13 -16.26 -8.41 -2.84
CA LEU A 13 -15.45 -9.58 -3.15
C LEU A 13 -14.12 -9.19 -3.83
N ARG A 14 -14.11 -8.20 -4.72
CA ARG A 14 -12.88 -7.66 -5.32
C ARG A 14 -11.93 -7.11 -4.25
N LEU A 15 -12.48 -6.30 -3.33
CA LEU A 15 -11.71 -5.74 -2.23
C LEU A 15 -11.15 -6.85 -1.32
N ALA A 16 -12.01 -7.77 -0.87
CA ALA A 16 -11.62 -8.86 0.04
C ALA A 16 -10.64 -9.86 -0.61
N SER A 17 -10.75 -10.08 -1.92
CA SER A 17 -9.81 -10.92 -2.67
C SER A 17 -8.49 -10.23 -2.98
N GLY A 18 -8.40 -8.90 -2.77
CA GLY A 18 -7.17 -8.12 -2.92
C GLY A 18 -6.88 -7.64 -4.34
N ILE A 19 -7.86 -7.65 -5.26
CA ILE A 19 -7.65 -7.16 -6.63
C ILE A 19 -7.58 -5.63 -6.66
N GLU A 20 -8.28 -4.96 -5.76
CA GLU A 20 -8.29 -3.50 -5.61
C GLU A 20 -7.04 -2.95 -4.90
N SER A 21 -6.12 -3.82 -4.47
CA SER A 21 -4.87 -3.38 -3.83
C SER A 21 -3.90 -2.81 -4.85
N VAL A 22 -3.13 -1.80 -4.46
CA VAL A 22 -2.01 -1.25 -5.25
C VAL A 22 -1.00 -2.36 -5.62
N VAL A 23 -0.75 -3.26 -4.68
CA VAL A 23 -0.08 -4.53 -4.94
C VAL A 23 -1.15 -5.61 -4.95
N VAL A 24 -1.54 -6.04 -6.13
CA VAL A 24 -2.62 -7.03 -6.33
C VAL A 24 -2.35 -8.31 -5.54
N GLY A 25 -3.35 -8.75 -4.77
CA GLY A 25 -3.30 -9.97 -3.96
C GLY A 25 -2.79 -9.79 -2.53
N LYS A 26 -2.54 -8.56 -2.06
CA LYS A 26 -2.12 -8.27 -0.69
C LYS A 26 -3.13 -8.81 0.33
N GLU A 27 -2.67 -9.50 1.38
CA GLU A 27 -3.52 -10.17 2.36
C GLU A 27 -4.08 -9.21 3.41
N GLU A 28 -3.40 -8.10 3.65
CA GLU A 28 -3.73 -7.13 4.71
C GLU A 28 -5.16 -6.60 4.63
N ILE A 29 -5.70 -6.36 3.43
CA ILE A 29 -7.08 -5.88 3.25
C ILE A 29 -8.10 -6.92 3.74
N LEU A 30 -7.88 -8.20 3.43
CA LEU A 30 -8.76 -9.26 3.92
C LEU A 30 -8.73 -9.35 5.46
N ASP A 31 -7.55 -9.19 6.06
CA ASP A 31 -7.41 -9.21 7.52
C ASP A 31 -8.01 -7.96 8.17
N GLU A 32 -7.91 -6.79 7.54
CA GLU A 32 -8.61 -5.58 7.99
C GLU A 32 -10.13 -5.78 7.96
N ILE A 33 -10.69 -6.34 6.88
CA ILE A 33 -12.13 -6.63 6.78
C ILE A 33 -12.56 -7.59 7.89
N LYS A 34 -11.80 -8.66 8.15
CA LYS A 34 -12.06 -9.60 9.27
C LYS A 34 -12.08 -8.88 10.61
N ASN A 35 -11.07 -8.07 10.89
CA ASN A 35 -10.91 -7.36 12.16
C ASN A 35 -12.03 -6.32 12.35
N MET A 36 -12.35 -5.54 11.33
CA MET A 36 -13.39 -4.52 11.39
C MET A 36 -14.79 -5.14 11.54
N SER A 37 -15.09 -6.22 10.80
CA SER A 37 -16.34 -6.95 10.92
C SER A 37 -16.50 -7.54 12.32
N SER A 38 -15.46 -8.17 12.86
CA SER A 38 -15.46 -8.72 14.23
C SER A 38 -15.68 -7.63 15.28
N SER A 39 -14.99 -6.49 15.16
CA SER A 39 -15.13 -5.36 16.06
C SER A 39 -16.55 -4.76 16.03
N ALA A 40 -17.15 -4.64 14.85
CA ALA A 40 -18.52 -4.13 14.68
C ALA A 40 -19.55 -5.06 15.33
N LYS A 41 -19.37 -6.39 15.19
CA LYS A 41 -20.21 -7.40 15.86
C LYS A 41 -20.11 -7.30 17.37
N GLN A 42 -18.89 -7.25 17.91
CA GLN A 42 -18.66 -7.16 19.36
C GLN A 42 -19.24 -5.88 19.96
N ALA A 43 -19.20 -4.78 19.22
CA ALA A 43 -19.78 -3.50 19.64
C ALA A 43 -21.30 -3.43 19.47
N GLY A 44 -21.96 -4.45 18.87
CA GLY A 44 -23.39 -4.42 18.56
C GLY A 44 -23.79 -3.43 17.47
N ASN A 45 -22.83 -2.97 16.66
CA ASN A 45 -23.02 -1.98 15.60
C ASN A 45 -23.36 -2.62 14.24
N SER A 46 -23.41 -3.94 14.15
CA SER A 46 -23.81 -4.66 12.95
C SER A 46 -25.04 -5.52 13.23
N GLY A 47 -25.92 -5.65 12.21
CA GLY A 47 -27.09 -6.50 12.28
C GLY A 47 -26.93 -7.77 11.44
N LYS A 48 -27.86 -8.72 11.58
CA LYS A 48 -27.82 -10.05 10.95
C LYS A 48 -27.49 -10.03 9.44
N ILE A 49 -27.99 -9.02 8.70
CA ILE A 49 -27.76 -8.90 7.26
C ILE A 49 -26.29 -8.56 6.97
N LEU A 50 -25.73 -7.56 7.65
CA LEU A 50 -24.32 -7.17 7.47
C LEU A 50 -23.39 -8.27 7.96
N ASP A 51 -23.68 -8.88 9.09
CA ASP A 51 -22.90 -10.02 9.62
C ASP A 51 -22.82 -11.14 8.60
N LYS A 52 -23.96 -11.55 8.03
CA LYS A 52 -24.01 -12.61 7.02
C LYS A 52 -23.26 -12.21 5.75
N LEU A 53 -23.41 -10.95 5.32
CA LEU A 53 -22.71 -10.44 4.14
C LEU A 53 -21.19 -10.52 4.31
N PHE A 54 -20.65 -9.97 5.40
CA PHE A 54 -19.21 -9.97 5.65
C PHE A 54 -18.67 -11.38 5.88
N ASP A 55 -19.36 -12.22 6.65
CA ASP A 55 -18.92 -13.61 6.88
C ASP A 55 -18.85 -14.40 5.58
N SER A 56 -19.88 -14.27 4.73
CA SER A 56 -19.91 -14.95 3.44
C SER A 56 -18.82 -14.42 2.50
N SER A 57 -18.64 -13.10 2.43
CA SER A 57 -17.62 -12.48 1.58
C SER A 57 -16.20 -12.84 2.02
N ILE A 58 -15.93 -12.87 3.32
CA ILE A 58 -14.63 -13.27 3.87
C ILE A 58 -14.33 -14.74 3.51
N ARG A 59 -15.32 -15.63 3.65
CA ARG A 59 -15.18 -17.04 3.30
C ARG A 59 -14.89 -17.20 1.81
N ILE A 60 -15.74 -16.62 0.95
CA ILE A 60 -15.59 -16.67 -0.52
C ILE A 60 -14.23 -16.12 -0.94
N ALA A 61 -13.86 -14.94 -0.44
CA ALA A 61 -12.56 -14.34 -0.78
C ALA A 61 -11.39 -15.21 -0.32
N THR A 62 -11.48 -15.87 0.84
CA THR A 62 -10.47 -16.81 1.32
C THR A 62 -10.34 -18.01 0.39
N ASP A 63 -11.47 -18.59 -0.05
CA ASP A 63 -11.48 -19.72 -0.96
C ASP A 63 -10.92 -19.36 -2.35
N ILE A 64 -11.29 -18.20 -2.89
CA ILE A 64 -10.74 -17.66 -4.14
C ILE A 64 -9.23 -17.44 -4.02
N ARG A 65 -8.75 -16.83 -2.93
CA ARG A 65 -7.31 -16.61 -2.71
C ARG A 65 -6.54 -17.92 -2.64
N ASN A 66 -7.07 -18.90 -1.95
CA ASN A 66 -6.44 -20.22 -1.82
C ASN A 66 -6.39 -20.96 -3.17
N SER A 67 -7.48 -20.94 -3.94
CA SER A 67 -7.57 -21.65 -5.22
C SER A 67 -6.73 -21.00 -6.32
N THR A 68 -6.64 -19.69 -6.35
CA THR A 68 -5.90 -18.93 -7.38
C THR A 68 -4.44 -18.67 -7.00
N GLY A 69 -4.10 -18.79 -5.72
CA GLY A 69 -2.77 -18.46 -5.22
C GLY A 69 -2.41 -16.97 -5.39
N ILE A 70 -3.41 -16.07 -5.46
CA ILE A 70 -3.17 -14.64 -5.72
C ILE A 70 -2.35 -13.96 -4.63
N GLY A 71 -2.33 -14.48 -3.42
CA GLY A 71 -1.56 -13.94 -2.30
C GLY A 71 -0.16 -14.52 -2.13
N ILE A 72 0.19 -15.56 -2.87
CA ILE A 72 1.43 -16.32 -2.64
C ILE A 72 2.64 -15.59 -3.24
N GLY A 73 3.64 -15.33 -2.39
CA GLY A 73 4.92 -14.75 -2.81
C GLY A 73 4.89 -13.25 -3.08
N ILE A 74 3.85 -12.54 -2.63
CA ILE A 74 3.75 -11.09 -2.83
C ILE A 74 4.72 -10.36 -1.90
N LYS A 75 5.51 -9.50 -2.50
CA LYS A 75 6.35 -8.55 -1.79
C LYS A 75 5.52 -7.34 -1.33
N SER A 76 5.84 -6.77 -0.18
CA SER A 76 5.26 -5.48 0.20
C SER A 76 5.71 -4.38 -0.75
N ILE A 77 4.96 -3.28 -0.84
CA ILE A 77 5.37 -2.12 -1.64
C ILE A 77 6.74 -1.58 -1.18
N GLY A 78 7.07 -1.75 0.11
CA GLY A 78 8.38 -1.43 0.66
C GLY A 78 9.48 -2.33 0.12
N ASP A 79 9.25 -3.66 0.05
CA ASP A 79 10.20 -4.61 -0.54
C ASP A 79 10.43 -4.30 -2.02
N ILE A 80 9.35 -4.02 -2.76
CA ILE A 80 9.43 -3.67 -4.18
C ILE A 80 10.27 -2.42 -4.38
N ALA A 81 9.98 -1.37 -3.62
CA ALA A 81 10.68 -0.09 -3.74
C ALA A 81 12.18 -0.20 -3.40
N VAL A 82 12.53 -0.94 -2.34
CA VAL A 82 13.94 -1.13 -1.95
C VAL A 82 14.68 -1.96 -2.99
N ASN A 83 14.11 -3.07 -3.46
CA ASN A 83 14.71 -3.91 -4.49
C ASN A 83 14.87 -3.13 -5.81
N LEU A 84 13.89 -2.31 -6.18
CA LEU A 84 13.94 -1.47 -7.36
C LEU A 84 15.03 -0.39 -7.25
N ALA A 85 15.20 0.21 -6.06
CA ALA A 85 16.29 1.14 -5.81
C ALA A 85 17.66 0.45 -5.98
N GLU A 86 17.81 -0.77 -5.47
CA GLU A 86 19.05 -1.54 -5.62
C GLU A 86 19.32 -1.90 -7.08
N GLU A 87 18.33 -2.34 -7.83
CA GLU A 87 18.43 -2.64 -9.27
C GLU A 87 18.88 -1.39 -10.07
N LYS A 88 18.27 -0.23 -9.80
CA LYS A 88 18.51 1.00 -10.60
C LYS A 88 19.76 1.76 -10.21
N VAL A 89 20.23 1.65 -8.97
CA VAL A 89 21.36 2.43 -8.41
C VAL A 89 22.60 1.55 -8.14
N GLY A 90 22.39 0.23 -8.11
CA GLY A 90 23.40 -0.73 -7.68
C GLY A 90 23.51 -0.77 -6.16
N ASN A 91 24.66 -1.18 -5.61
CA ASN A 91 24.86 -1.36 -4.18
C ASN A 91 24.40 -0.14 -3.35
N ILE A 92 23.16 -0.20 -2.86
CA ILE A 92 22.55 0.88 -2.07
C ILE A 92 23.13 0.97 -0.66
N GLY A 93 23.77 -0.09 -0.15
CA GLY A 93 24.45 -0.07 1.15
C GLY A 93 25.60 0.93 1.25
N SER A 94 26.15 1.37 0.12
CA SER A 94 27.15 2.44 0.06
C SER A 94 26.54 3.84 -0.09
N LYS A 95 25.23 3.95 -0.20
CA LYS A 95 24.49 5.19 -0.45
C LYS A 95 23.90 5.75 0.84
N LYS A 96 23.71 7.06 0.86
CA LYS A 96 22.97 7.72 1.93
C LYS A 96 21.49 7.66 1.64
N ILE A 97 20.76 6.91 2.46
CA ILE A 97 19.34 6.65 2.31
C ILE A 97 18.57 7.53 3.30
N LEU A 98 17.48 8.14 2.83
CA LEU A 98 16.51 8.86 3.64
C LEU A 98 15.13 8.22 3.47
N LEU A 99 14.47 7.98 4.59
CA LEU A 99 13.06 7.59 4.66
C LEU A 99 12.25 8.74 5.25
N ILE A 100 11.28 9.26 4.51
CA ILE A 100 10.36 10.30 4.97
C ILE A 100 9.01 9.67 5.27
N GLY A 101 8.61 9.75 6.52
CA GLY A 101 7.36 9.17 7.02
C GLY A 101 7.61 8.17 8.14
N THR A 102 6.56 7.91 8.92
CA THR A 102 6.58 7.00 10.08
C THR A 102 5.31 6.14 10.17
N GLY A 103 4.55 6.06 9.07
CA GLY A 103 3.35 5.25 8.93
C GLY A 103 3.67 3.80 8.52
N GLU A 104 2.63 3.06 8.18
CA GLU A 104 2.72 1.65 7.81
C GLU A 104 3.61 1.41 6.59
N THR A 105 3.43 2.18 5.51
CA THR A 105 4.26 2.07 4.30
C THR A 105 5.74 2.36 4.61
N ALA A 106 6.02 3.36 5.46
CA ALA A 106 7.39 3.63 5.93
C ALA A 106 7.96 2.45 6.74
N ALA A 107 7.13 1.81 7.57
CA ALA A 107 7.53 0.63 8.32
C ALA A 107 7.90 -0.55 7.41
N MET A 108 7.19 -0.74 6.29
CA MET A 108 7.54 -1.77 5.30
C MET A 108 8.91 -1.50 4.66
N VAL A 109 9.19 -0.26 4.27
CA VAL A 109 10.51 0.14 3.73
C VAL A 109 11.60 -0.09 4.77
N ALA A 110 11.40 0.37 6.01
CA ALA A 110 12.38 0.20 7.09
C ALA A 110 12.69 -1.27 7.39
N LYS A 111 11.66 -2.12 7.44
CA LYS A 111 11.83 -3.58 7.64
C LYS A 111 12.68 -4.21 6.52
N CYS A 112 12.43 -3.82 5.26
CA CYS A 112 13.21 -4.32 4.13
C CYS A 112 14.66 -3.83 4.18
N LEU A 113 14.90 -2.54 4.44
CA LEU A 113 16.26 -1.98 4.61
C LEU A 113 17.03 -2.69 5.73
N ASN A 114 16.40 -2.91 6.88
CA ASN A 114 17.01 -3.65 7.99
C ASN A 114 17.31 -5.10 7.63
N LYS A 115 16.40 -5.80 6.95
CA LYS A 115 16.60 -7.19 6.49
C LYS A 115 17.83 -7.31 5.58
N GLN A 116 18.09 -6.28 4.80
CA GLN A 116 19.23 -6.20 3.88
C GLN A 116 20.47 -5.52 4.53
N ASN A 117 20.40 -5.17 5.83
CA ASN A 117 21.47 -4.50 6.58
C ASN A 117 21.87 -3.13 6.01
N HIS A 118 20.92 -2.36 5.48
CA HIS A 118 21.14 -1.01 5.00
C HIS A 118 20.83 0.02 6.09
N GLY A 119 21.80 0.90 6.38
CA GLY A 119 21.59 2.05 7.26
C GLY A 119 20.80 3.16 6.54
N PHE A 120 19.93 3.85 7.28
CA PHE A 120 19.13 4.94 6.74
C PHE A 120 18.86 6.01 7.80
N ASP A 121 18.64 7.25 7.33
CA ASP A 121 18.06 8.31 8.14
C ASP A 121 16.53 8.25 8.03
N VAL A 122 15.81 8.59 9.10
CA VAL A 122 14.36 8.70 9.10
C VAL A 122 13.91 10.09 9.52
N ALA A 123 13.07 10.71 8.71
CA ALA A 123 12.50 12.03 8.97
C ALA A 123 10.98 11.98 9.02
N SER A 124 10.41 12.81 9.86
CA SER A 124 8.98 13.09 9.95
C SER A 124 8.80 14.57 10.29
N MET A 125 7.60 15.13 10.05
CA MET A 125 7.28 16.51 10.47
C MET A 125 7.44 16.73 11.98
N SER A 126 7.42 15.66 12.78
CA SER A 126 7.74 15.68 14.21
C SER A 126 8.96 14.80 14.44
N ILE A 127 9.99 15.37 15.06
CA ILE A 127 11.21 14.62 15.43
C ILE A 127 10.90 13.53 16.46
N GLU A 128 9.89 13.73 17.31
CA GLU A 128 9.45 12.75 18.31
C GLU A 128 8.90 11.50 17.61
N ARG A 129 8.13 11.67 16.51
CA ARG A 129 7.64 10.54 15.69
C ARG A 129 8.79 9.79 15.03
N ALA A 130 9.76 10.51 14.44
CA ALA A 130 10.94 9.90 13.85
C ALA A 130 11.76 9.13 14.91
N THR A 131 11.92 9.69 16.11
CA THR A 131 12.61 9.07 17.24
C THR A 131 11.89 7.82 17.75
N SER A 132 10.55 7.87 17.87
CA SER A 132 9.75 6.72 18.29
C SER A 132 9.80 5.60 17.26
N PHE A 133 9.71 5.94 15.98
CA PHE A 133 9.85 4.99 14.87
C PHE A 133 11.23 4.31 14.88
N SER A 134 12.30 5.09 15.04
CA SER A 134 13.67 4.58 15.12
C SER A 134 13.89 3.57 16.24
N LYS A 135 13.29 3.77 17.40
CA LYS A 135 13.41 2.84 18.54
C LYS A 135 12.87 1.45 18.21
N THR A 136 11.87 1.36 17.33
CA THR A 136 11.19 0.10 16.99
C THR A 136 11.69 -0.51 15.69
N LEU A 137 11.95 0.33 14.70
CA LEU A 137 12.23 -0.07 13.32
C LEU A 137 13.62 0.35 12.81
N GLY A 138 14.47 0.88 13.70
CA GLY A 138 15.81 1.32 13.31
C GLY A 138 15.80 2.64 12.53
N GLY A 139 16.95 2.96 11.95
CA GLY A 139 17.20 4.23 11.29
C GLY A 139 17.69 5.30 12.27
N ASN A 140 18.34 6.33 11.75
CA ASN A 140 18.82 7.47 12.52
C ASN A 140 17.81 8.62 12.39
N PRO A 141 17.15 9.05 13.48
CA PRO A 141 16.15 10.11 13.42
C PRO A 141 16.81 11.46 13.12
N VAL A 142 16.27 12.17 12.14
CA VAL A 142 16.75 13.50 11.73
C VAL A 142 15.59 14.49 11.64
N ASN A 143 15.86 15.78 11.91
CA ASN A 143 14.87 16.81 11.72
C ASN A 143 14.53 16.95 10.24
N PHE A 144 13.25 17.04 9.91
CA PHE A 144 12.79 17.19 8.54
C PHE A 144 13.36 18.47 7.89
N GLU A 145 13.44 19.56 8.61
CA GLU A 145 13.99 20.83 8.13
C GLU A 145 15.45 20.73 7.70
N ASP A 146 16.25 19.88 8.37
CA ASP A 146 17.67 19.69 8.07
C ASP A 146 17.91 18.88 6.80
N VAL A 147 16.89 18.15 6.32
CA VAL A 147 16.99 17.29 5.14
C VAL A 147 16.23 17.82 3.92
N ILE A 148 15.52 18.94 4.04
CA ILE A 148 14.83 19.58 2.93
C ILE A 148 15.79 19.79 1.76
N GLY A 149 15.38 19.30 0.57
CA GLY A 149 16.18 19.35 -0.64
C GLY A 149 17.21 18.23 -0.78
N PHE A 150 17.35 17.34 0.21
CA PHE A 150 18.04 16.05 0.15
C PHE A 150 19.50 16.12 -0.35
N SER A 151 20.20 17.23 -0.10
CA SER A 151 21.55 17.46 -0.62
C SER A 151 22.58 16.42 -0.17
N LYS A 152 22.33 15.77 0.97
CA LYS A 152 23.23 14.77 1.57
C LYS A 152 22.85 13.32 1.23
N HIS A 153 21.65 13.07 0.67
CA HIS A 153 21.12 11.73 0.41
C HIS A 153 21.16 11.39 -1.06
N ASP A 154 21.36 10.13 -1.37
CA ASP A 154 21.42 9.60 -2.74
C ASP A 154 20.12 8.90 -3.13
N ILE A 155 19.41 8.35 -2.13
CA ILE A 155 18.12 7.68 -2.28
C ILE A 155 17.15 8.22 -1.24
N VAL A 156 15.94 8.56 -1.67
CA VAL A 156 14.87 9.06 -0.79
C VAL A 156 13.61 8.24 -1.02
N PHE A 157 13.15 7.57 0.02
CA PHE A 157 11.83 6.96 0.07
C PHE A 157 10.87 7.94 0.74
N VAL A 158 9.77 8.29 0.08
CA VAL A 158 8.72 9.13 0.64
C VAL A 158 7.51 8.25 0.87
N ALA A 159 7.09 8.12 2.12
CA ALA A 159 6.02 7.21 2.55
C ALA A 159 5.17 7.88 3.64
N THR A 160 4.34 8.83 3.25
CA THR A 160 3.52 9.68 4.12
C THR A 160 2.06 9.68 3.68
N THR A 161 1.18 10.07 4.58
CA THR A 161 -0.25 10.32 4.32
C THR A 161 -0.58 11.81 4.25
N ALA A 162 0.43 12.67 4.06
CA ALA A 162 0.21 14.11 3.91
C ALA A 162 -0.58 14.40 2.62
N ASP A 163 -1.54 15.29 2.70
CA ASP A 163 -2.41 15.74 1.60
C ASP A 163 -1.83 16.91 0.80
N TYR A 164 -0.53 17.18 0.98
CA TYR A 164 0.23 18.22 0.29
C TYR A 164 1.59 17.72 -0.15
N PHE A 165 2.19 18.40 -1.13
CA PHE A 165 3.52 18.05 -1.63
C PHE A 165 4.60 18.40 -0.62
N ILE A 166 5.29 17.38 -0.13
CA ILE A 166 6.47 17.52 0.74
C ILE A 166 7.72 17.79 -0.10
N VAL A 167 7.79 17.24 -1.30
CA VAL A 167 8.93 17.39 -2.23
C VAL A 167 8.47 18.20 -3.43
N THR A 168 8.92 19.46 -3.51
CA THR A 168 8.55 20.36 -4.59
C THR A 168 9.65 20.53 -5.63
N ALA A 169 9.27 20.79 -6.88
CA ALA A 169 10.21 21.05 -7.95
C ALA A 169 11.05 22.32 -7.68
N LYS A 170 10.48 23.29 -6.99
CA LYS A 170 11.16 24.54 -6.59
C LYS A 170 12.34 24.25 -5.66
N ASP A 171 12.13 23.47 -4.62
CA ASP A 171 13.18 23.16 -3.63
C ASP A 171 14.24 22.23 -4.23
N MET A 172 13.79 21.25 -5.03
CA MET A 172 14.70 20.34 -5.71
C MET A 172 15.59 21.03 -6.74
N LYS A 173 15.07 21.97 -7.54
CA LYS A 173 15.88 22.79 -8.45
C LYS A 173 16.97 23.58 -7.71
N LYS A 174 16.64 24.13 -6.55
CA LYS A 174 17.61 24.86 -5.69
C LYS A 174 18.71 23.93 -5.16
N SER A 175 18.33 22.75 -4.69
CA SER A 175 19.25 21.78 -4.13
C SER A 175 20.17 21.15 -5.16
N MET A 176 19.65 20.82 -6.35
CA MET A 176 20.41 20.20 -7.41
C MET A 176 21.46 21.11 -8.05
N LYS A 177 21.35 22.44 -7.88
CA LYS A 177 22.43 23.37 -8.30
C LYS A 177 23.73 23.12 -7.54
N LYS A 178 23.66 22.65 -6.30
CA LYS A 178 24.82 22.41 -5.42
C LYS A 178 25.25 20.95 -5.43
N LYS A 179 24.36 20.01 -5.77
CA LYS A 179 24.63 18.57 -5.76
C LYS A 179 25.27 18.11 -7.06
N LYS A 180 26.45 17.49 -6.96
CA LYS A 180 27.19 16.94 -8.12
C LYS A 180 26.64 15.57 -8.56
N SER A 181 26.26 14.73 -7.59
CA SER A 181 25.68 13.39 -7.82
C SER A 181 24.18 13.47 -8.15
N GLY A 182 23.66 12.43 -8.75
CA GLY A 182 22.22 12.25 -8.91
C GLY A 182 21.51 11.91 -7.60
N ILE A 183 20.19 11.86 -7.65
CA ILE A 183 19.34 11.41 -6.56
C ILE A 183 18.19 10.56 -7.14
N MET A 184 17.85 9.49 -6.44
CA MET A 184 16.68 8.69 -6.72
C MET A 184 15.61 8.95 -5.66
N ILE A 185 14.39 9.22 -6.11
CA ILE A 185 13.25 9.48 -5.22
C ILE A 185 12.16 8.46 -5.57
N LEU A 186 11.69 7.73 -4.55
CA LEU A 186 10.58 6.77 -4.67
C LEU A 186 9.43 7.27 -3.79
N ASP A 187 8.37 7.74 -4.44
CA ASP A 187 7.16 8.21 -3.73
C ASP A 187 6.16 7.06 -3.60
N LEU A 188 6.03 6.57 -2.39
CA LEU A 188 5.10 5.50 -1.99
C LEU A 188 3.84 6.05 -1.32
N SER A 189 3.72 7.39 -1.26
CA SER A 189 2.64 8.08 -0.57
C SER A 189 1.31 7.96 -1.30
N ASP A 190 0.23 7.98 -0.52
CA ASP A 190 -1.13 8.10 -1.02
C ASP A 190 -1.92 9.02 -0.06
N PRO A 191 -2.30 10.21 -0.54
CA PRO A 191 -2.02 10.79 -1.86
C PRO A 191 -0.54 11.08 -2.10
N ARG A 192 -0.17 11.31 -3.37
CA ARG A 192 1.21 11.60 -3.79
C ARG A 192 1.78 12.81 -3.04
N ALA A 193 3.01 12.66 -2.51
CA ALA A 193 3.70 13.70 -1.74
C ALA A 193 4.88 14.35 -2.48
N VAL A 194 5.19 13.88 -3.69
CA VAL A 194 6.23 14.43 -4.58
C VAL A 194 5.59 15.01 -5.83
N GLU A 195 5.91 16.26 -6.18
CA GLU A 195 5.44 16.87 -7.42
C GLU A 195 5.98 16.12 -8.65
N LEU A 196 5.13 15.88 -9.67
CA LEU A 196 5.53 15.20 -10.92
C LEU A 196 6.71 15.89 -11.62
N GLN A 197 6.75 17.22 -11.57
CA GLN A 197 7.80 18.03 -12.16
C GLN A 197 9.19 17.77 -11.57
N VAL A 198 9.27 17.13 -10.39
CA VAL A 198 10.55 16.73 -9.78
C VAL A 198 11.28 15.73 -10.68
N GLY A 199 10.58 14.78 -11.29
CA GLY A 199 11.16 13.80 -12.20
C GLY A 199 11.71 14.41 -13.51
N MET A 200 11.34 15.65 -13.83
CA MET A 200 11.84 16.37 -15.02
C MET A 200 13.15 17.14 -14.75
N ILE A 201 13.62 17.16 -13.49
CA ILE A 201 14.84 17.87 -13.11
C ILE A 201 16.06 17.01 -13.46
N PRO A 202 17.06 17.54 -14.17
CA PRO A 202 18.27 16.78 -14.49
C PRO A 202 18.93 16.17 -13.27
N LYS A 203 19.39 14.92 -13.39
CA LYS A 203 20.01 14.10 -12.34
C LYS A 203 19.04 13.62 -11.24
N ILE A 204 17.74 13.87 -11.36
CA ILE A 204 16.73 13.26 -10.50
C ILE A 204 16.05 12.13 -11.26
N LYS A 205 15.97 10.96 -10.63
CA LYS A 205 15.11 9.87 -11.05
C LYS A 205 14.02 9.74 -10.01
N ALA A 206 12.81 10.14 -10.36
CA ALA A 206 11.63 9.98 -9.51
C ALA A 206 10.77 8.83 -10.05
N LEU A 207 10.30 7.96 -9.16
CA LEU A 207 9.32 6.92 -9.43
C LEU A 207 8.17 7.07 -8.44
N PHE A 208 6.98 6.80 -8.91
CA PHE A 208 5.76 6.96 -8.14
C PHE A 208 5.12 5.61 -7.82
N ARG A 209 4.26 5.59 -6.82
CA ARG A 209 3.65 4.38 -6.25
C ARG A 209 3.08 3.43 -7.30
N ASP A 210 2.32 3.97 -8.25
CA ASP A 210 1.70 3.17 -9.32
C ASP A 210 2.75 2.53 -10.24
N GLU A 211 3.72 3.32 -10.69
CA GLU A 211 4.84 2.83 -11.51
C GLU A 211 5.67 1.78 -10.77
N ILE A 212 5.92 1.98 -9.47
CA ILE A 212 6.68 1.05 -8.63
C ILE A 212 5.97 -0.30 -8.52
N SER A 213 4.64 -0.28 -8.34
CA SER A 213 3.85 -1.51 -8.25
C SER A 213 3.75 -2.26 -9.58
N GLU A 214 3.70 -1.54 -10.70
CA GLU A 214 3.68 -2.14 -12.04
C GLU A 214 5.01 -2.80 -12.42
N LEU A 215 6.14 -2.18 -12.06
CA LEU A 215 7.48 -2.69 -12.39
C LEU A 215 7.81 -4.03 -11.73
N ASP A 216 7.17 -4.39 -10.61
CA ASP A 216 7.39 -5.71 -9.98
C ASP A 216 6.58 -6.84 -10.65
N ASP A 217 5.65 -6.54 -11.58
CA ASP A 217 4.89 -7.52 -12.34
C ASP A 217 5.41 -7.72 -13.78
N GLU A 218 6.74 -7.77 -13.95
CA GLU A 218 7.36 -7.95 -15.27
C GLU A 218 6.93 -9.26 -15.97
N SER A 219 6.59 -10.32 -15.21
CA SER A 219 6.10 -11.58 -15.75
C SER A 219 4.64 -11.55 -16.19
N GLY A 220 3.87 -10.55 -15.78
CA GLY A 220 2.42 -10.50 -15.97
C GLY A 220 1.65 -11.56 -15.19
N ASP A 221 2.30 -12.29 -14.29
CA ASP A 221 1.68 -13.39 -13.51
C ASP A 221 0.59 -12.88 -12.57
N ARG A 222 0.76 -11.67 -12.00
CA ARG A 222 -0.26 -11.05 -11.14
C ARG A 222 -1.49 -10.66 -11.95
N ARG A 223 -1.32 -10.10 -13.16
CA ARG A 223 -2.42 -9.77 -14.06
C ARG A 223 -3.19 -11.01 -14.47
N LYS A 224 -2.50 -12.12 -14.77
CA LYS A 224 -3.14 -13.42 -15.06
C LYS A 224 -3.91 -13.95 -13.86
N LYS A 225 -3.32 -13.93 -12.68
CA LYS A 225 -3.99 -14.33 -11.43
C LYS A 225 -5.18 -13.42 -11.12
N ALA A 226 -5.07 -12.10 -11.32
CA ALA A 226 -6.16 -11.16 -11.15
C ALA A 226 -7.34 -11.48 -12.09
N SER A 227 -7.09 -11.84 -13.35
CA SER A 227 -8.13 -12.27 -14.29
C SER A 227 -8.83 -13.54 -13.82
N THR A 228 -8.08 -14.53 -13.32
CA THR A 228 -8.66 -15.76 -12.75
C THR A 228 -9.50 -15.48 -11.51
N VAL A 229 -9.07 -14.55 -10.67
CA VAL A 229 -9.83 -14.11 -9.49
C VAL A 229 -11.13 -13.41 -9.92
N GLU A 230 -11.08 -12.54 -10.92
CA GLU A 230 -12.26 -11.85 -11.45
C GLU A 230 -13.29 -12.81 -12.00
N GLU A 231 -12.85 -13.85 -12.71
CA GLU A 231 -13.73 -14.93 -13.19
C GLU A 231 -14.35 -15.69 -12.02
N ALA A 232 -13.57 -16.04 -11.00
CA ALA A 232 -14.08 -16.70 -9.80
C ALA A 232 -15.10 -15.83 -9.04
N ILE A 233 -14.85 -14.52 -8.90
CA ILE A 233 -15.79 -13.58 -8.30
C ILE A 233 -17.10 -13.54 -9.10
N SER A 234 -17.02 -13.46 -10.42
CA SER A 234 -18.19 -13.42 -11.29
C SER A 234 -19.10 -14.64 -11.13
N ASN A 235 -18.53 -15.80 -10.82
CA ASN A 235 -19.27 -17.03 -10.54
C ASN A 235 -19.91 -17.02 -9.13
N GLU A 236 -19.27 -16.40 -8.15
CA GLU A 236 -19.72 -16.39 -6.74
C GLU A 236 -20.76 -15.29 -6.45
N VAL A 237 -20.75 -14.18 -7.20
CA VAL A 237 -21.66 -13.04 -6.99
C VAL A 237 -23.13 -13.44 -7.03
N PRO A 238 -23.63 -14.20 -8.05
CA PRO A 238 -25.03 -14.61 -8.07
C PRO A 238 -25.43 -15.50 -6.89
N ILE A 239 -24.51 -16.35 -6.42
CA ILE A 239 -24.72 -17.26 -5.29
C ILE A 239 -24.86 -16.45 -3.99
N LEU A 240 -23.96 -15.48 -3.80
CA LEU A 240 -24.00 -14.59 -2.64
C LEU A 240 -25.27 -13.74 -2.63
N GLU A 241 -25.64 -13.16 -3.79
CA GLU A 241 -26.84 -12.35 -3.94
C GLU A 241 -28.12 -13.12 -3.58
N GLU A 242 -28.26 -14.35 -4.11
CA GLU A 242 -29.40 -15.22 -3.79
C GLU A 242 -29.45 -15.58 -2.30
N SER A 243 -28.31 -15.91 -1.70
CA SER A 243 -28.21 -16.18 -0.26
C SER A 243 -28.67 -14.97 0.59
N MET A 244 -28.28 -13.76 0.18
CA MET A 244 -28.67 -12.54 0.88
C MET A 244 -30.14 -12.19 0.68
N LYS A 245 -30.72 -12.49 -0.49
CA LYS A 245 -32.14 -12.32 -0.77
C LYS A 245 -32.99 -13.22 0.10
N GLN A 246 -32.67 -14.50 0.19
CA GLN A 246 -33.36 -15.47 1.06
C GLN A 246 -33.33 -15.04 2.53
N LEU A 247 -32.21 -14.50 3.00
CA LEU A 247 -32.11 -13.98 4.36
C LEU A 247 -33.03 -12.78 4.61
N LYS A 248 -33.16 -11.87 3.64
CA LYS A 248 -34.06 -10.72 3.74
C LYS A 248 -35.53 -11.16 3.77
N GLU A 249 -35.90 -12.09 2.91
CA GLU A 249 -37.27 -12.63 2.81
C GLU A 249 -37.66 -13.44 4.08
N GLY A 250 -36.73 -14.26 4.61
CA GLY A 250 -36.92 -14.99 5.86
C GLY A 250 -37.09 -14.08 7.09
N ASN A 251 -36.39 -12.94 7.14
CA ASN A 251 -36.56 -11.95 8.21
C ASN A 251 -37.90 -11.17 8.12
N ILE A 252 -38.47 -11.02 6.94
CA ILE A 252 -39.78 -10.38 6.76
C ILE A 252 -40.89 -11.30 7.31
N ILE A 253 -40.77 -12.62 7.12
CA ILE A 253 -41.76 -13.61 7.60
C ILE A 253 -41.74 -13.73 9.14
N THR A 254 -40.61 -13.49 9.78
CA THR A 254 -40.47 -13.57 11.25
C THR A 254 -40.77 -12.27 11.98
N ALA A 255 -40.98 -11.17 11.26
CA ALA A 255 -41.30 -9.85 11.82
C ALA A 255 -42.83 -9.51 11.76
N ASN A 256 -43.67 -10.42 11.25
CA ASN A 256 -45.13 -10.39 11.27
C ASN A 256 -45.68 -11.43 12.25
#